data_2d7bf25af3ac50bd81b522e0400f7ab0
#
_entry.id   2d7bf25af3ac50bd81b522e0400f7ab0
#
_cell.length_a   1.000
_cell.length_b   1.000
_cell.length_c   1.000
_cell.angle_alpha   90.00
_cell.angle_beta   90.00
_cell.angle_gamma   90.00
#
_symmetry.space_group_name_H-M   'P 1'
#
loop_
_entity.id
_entity.type
_entity.pdbx_description
1 polymer ?
#
loop_
_entity_poly.entity_id
_entity_poly.type
_entity_poly.pdbx_seq_one_letter_code
_entity_poly.pdbx_strand_id
1 'polypeptide(L)'
;MHQELDKVWTECWRVLKEGAFLCINIGDATRTIAGEFALYNNNTRIIQACEKLGFTNLPNILWKKTTNAPNKFMGSGMLPCGAYVTLEHEWILIFRKGSKRSYKKASEKDTRRDSSFFWEERNVWFSDIWEIKGVKQTIDKAPSRERNASFPLELPYRLINMYSQKGDVVLDPFMGLGTTALAAILSERNSVGFEIDKLLKPLLKKILSSIDIVKANSLIYDRYKRHLLFVDDRVKQNKEVKYDNDHIQCKVMTKQETDLTFHYIKNVELTNEIDKLEFKSNYLLGRRINDMPIEEKGTLFE
;
A
#
# COMPACT_ATOMS: atom_id res chain seq x y z
N MET A 1 -1.60 -15.48 -19.96
CA MET A 1 -1.47 -14.58 -18.80
C MET A 1 -2.33 -15.05 -17.63
N HIS A 2 -3.67 -15.04 -17.70
CA HIS A 2 -4.54 -15.40 -16.56
C HIS A 2 -4.31 -16.81 -15.99
N GLN A 3 -4.05 -17.82 -16.82
CA GLN A 3 -3.73 -19.17 -16.34
C GLN A 3 -2.49 -19.21 -15.42
N GLU A 4 -1.47 -18.40 -15.70
CA GLU A 4 -0.29 -18.29 -14.83
C GLU A 4 -0.59 -17.51 -13.56
N LEU A 5 -1.40 -16.44 -13.66
CA LEU A 5 -1.85 -15.70 -12.48
C LEU A 5 -2.73 -16.56 -11.56
N ASP A 6 -3.57 -17.43 -12.10
CA ASP A 6 -4.40 -18.35 -11.32
C ASP A 6 -3.55 -19.27 -10.43
N LYS A 7 -2.35 -19.68 -10.88
CA LYS A 7 -1.39 -20.44 -10.06
C LYS A 7 -0.89 -19.59 -8.87
N VAL A 8 -0.63 -18.31 -9.12
CA VAL A 8 -0.20 -17.39 -8.03
C VAL A 8 -1.34 -17.20 -7.02
N TRP A 9 -2.58 -17.02 -7.47
CA TRP A 9 -3.72 -16.89 -6.57
C TRP A 9 -3.94 -18.16 -5.75
N THR A 10 -3.71 -19.33 -6.34
CA THR A 10 -3.77 -20.63 -5.63
C THR A 10 -2.71 -20.71 -4.53
N GLU A 11 -1.47 -20.28 -4.80
CA GLU A 11 -0.42 -20.26 -3.80
C GLU A 11 -0.69 -19.20 -2.72
N CYS A 12 -1.20 -18.02 -3.08
CA CYS A 12 -1.64 -17.02 -2.11
C CYS A 12 -2.73 -17.60 -1.19
N TRP A 13 -3.72 -18.33 -1.74
CA TRP A 13 -4.71 -19.02 -0.93
C TRP A 13 -4.06 -20.02 0.03
N ARG A 14 -3.13 -20.83 -0.46
CA ARG A 14 -2.46 -21.85 0.34
C ARG A 14 -1.73 -21.28 1.54
N VAL A 15 -0.96 -20.19 1.35
CA VAL A 15 -0.08 -19.63 2.39
C VAL A 15 -0.74 -18.60 3.30
N LEU A 16 -1.80 -17.94 2.86
CA LEU A 16 -2.52 -16.98 3.68
C LEU A 16 -3.15 -17.65 4.90
N LYS A 17 -3.04 -17.00 6.05
CA LYS A 17 -3.72 -17.39 7.28
C LYS A 17 -5.23 -17.12 7.18
N GLU A 18 -6.01 -17.85 7.96
CA GLU A 18 -7.43 -17.58 8.15
C GLU A 18 -7.65 -16.14 8.65
N GLY A 19 -8.58 -15.43 8.03
CA GLY A 19 -8.86 -14.03 8.32
C GLY A 19 -7.89 -13.03 7.73
N ALA A 20 -6.86 -13.48 6.98
CA ALA A 20 -5.94 -12.59 6.28
C ALA A 20 -6.53 -12.08 4.96
N PHE A 21 -5.95 -10.98 4.47
CA PHE A 21 -6.41 -10.28 3.27
C PHE A 21 -5.48 -10.50 2.09
N LEU A 22 -6.05 -10.52 0.90
CA LEU A 22 -5.37 -10.45 -0.39
C LEU A 22 -5.84 -9.17 -1.09
N CYS A 23 -4.90 -8.28 -1.42
CA CYS A 23 -5.17 -7.05 -2.14
C CYS A 23 -4.47 -7.11 -3.50
N ILE A 24 -5.21 -6.95 -4.59
CA ILE A 24 -4.68 -7.07 -5.96
C ILE A 24 -4.91 -5.76 -6.69
N ASN A 25 -3.83 -5.08 -7.07
CA ASN A 25 -3.91 -3.94 -7.96
C ASN A 25 -3.86 -4.42 -9.41
N ILE A 26 -4.88 -4.08 -10.19
CA ILE A 26 -5.01 -4.50 -11.59
C ILE A 26 -5.73 -3.46 -12.44
N GLY A 27 -5.18 -3.17 -13.61
CA GLY A 27 -5.86 -2.41 -14.65
C GLY A 27 -6.55 -3.31 -15.67
N ASP A 28 -7.71 -2.88 -16.13
CA ASP A 28 -8.31 -3.46 -17.32
C ASP A 28 -7.53 -3.04 -18.56
N ALA A 29 -7.68 -3.76 -19.65
CA ALA A 29 -6.95 -3.49 -20.86
C ALA A 29 -7.89 -3.34 -22.06
N THR A 30 -7.59 -2.39 -22.94
CA THR A 30 -8.22 -2.30 -24.23
C THR A 30 -7.30 -2.85 -25.32
N ARG A 31 -7.84 -3.54 -26.28
CA ARG A 31 -7.10 -4.08 -27.44
C ARG A 31 -7.98 -3.99 -28.70
N THR A 32 -7.33 -3.77 -29.81
CA THR A 32 -7.93 -4.00 -31.14
C THR A 32 -7.38 -5.31 -31.67
N ILE A 33 -8.23 -6.30 -31.89
CA ILE A 33 -7.88 -7.61 -32.43
C ILE A 33 -8.75 -7.85 -33.65
N ALA A 34 -8.14 -8.15 -34.79
CA ALA A 34 -8.82 -8.34 -36.06
C ALA A 34 -9.76 -7.18 -36.46
N GLY A 35 -9.37 -5.95 -36.13
CA GLY A 35 -10.15 -4.73 -36.42
C GLY A 35 -11.20 -4.38 -35.35
N GLU A 36 -11.51 -5.30 -34.44
CA GLU A 36 -12.50 -5.10 -33.37
C GLU A 36 -11.85 -4.57 -32.09
N PHE A 37 -12.29 -3.39 -31.66
CA PHE A 37 -11.86 -2.78 -30.39
C PHE A 37 -12.73 -3.33 -29.25
N ALA A 38 -12.07 -3.82 -28.20
CA ALA A 38 -12.77 -4.36 -27.03
C ALA A 38 -12.05 -4.08 -25.71
N LEU A 39 -12.84 -4.03 -24.64
CA LEU A 39 -12.37 -4.03 -23.25
C LEU A 39 -12.16 -5.46 -22.77
N TYR A 40 -11.00 -5.71 -22.15
CA TYR A 40 -10.67 -6.97 -21.48
C TYR A 40 -10.74 -6.73 -19.98
N ASN A 41 -11.80 -7.22 -19.36
CA ASN A 41 -12.11 -7.05 -17.93
C ASN A 41 -11.22 -7.96 -17.06
N ASN A 42 -9.97 -7.56 -16.83
CA ASN A 42 -9.04 -8.29 -15.97
C ASN A 42 -9.56 -8.40 -14.54
N ASN A 43 -10.15 -7.32 -14.03
CA ASN A 43 -10.72 -7.28 -12.68
C ASN A 43 -11.74 -8.40 -12.46
N THR A 44 -12.75 -8.50 -13.34
CA THR A 44 -13.82 -9.50 -13.25
C THR A 44 -13.27 -10.92 -13.35
N ARG A 45 -12.30 -11.14 -14.25
CA ARG A 45 -11.67 -12.45 -14.43
C ARG A 45 -10.91 -12.90 -13.17
N ILE A 46 -10.24 -11.98 -12.50
CA ILE A 46 -9.50 -12.26 -11.26
C ILE A 46 -10.47 -12.50 -10.10
N ILE A 47 -11.54 -11.69 -9.98
CA ILE A 47 -12.57 -11.88 -8.96
C ILE A 47 -13.13 -13.31 -9.06
N GLN A 48 -13.57 -13.71 -10.24
CA GLN A 48 -14.11 -15.06 -10.46
C GLN A 48 -13.12 -16.19 -10.10
N ALA A 49 -11.83 -15.99 -10.41
CA ALA A 49 -10.80 -16.97 -10.07
C ALA A 49 -10.58 -17.06 -8.55
N CYS A 50 -10.48 -15.93 -7.87
CA CYS A 50 -10.30 -15.89 -6.42
C CYS A 50 -11.52 -16.43 -5.66
N GLU A 51 -12.73 -16.12 -6.10
CA GLU A 51 -13.96 -16.65 -5.47
C GLU A 51 -14.07 -18.18 -5.63
N LYS A 52 -13.66 -18.73 -6.78
CA LYS A 52 -13.59 -20.20 -6.98
C LYS A 52 -12.59 -20.87 -6.03
N LEU A 53 -11.53 -20.17 -5.61
CA LEU A 53 -10.59 -20.67 -4.61
C LEU A 53 -11.15 -20.59 -3.17
N GLY A 54 -12.28 -19.90 -2.98
CA GLY A 54 -12.93 -19.73 -1.68
C GLY A 54 -12.67 -18.37 -0.99
N PHE A 55 -12.01 -17.44 -1.66
CA PHE A 55 -11.90 -16.07 -1.13
C PHE A 55 -13.26 -15.39 -1.10
N THR A 56 -13.51 -14.60 -0.06
CA THR A 56 -14.64 -13.67 -0.01
C THR A 56 -14.20 -12.33 -0.62
N ASN A 57 -14.79 -11.92 -1.72
CA ASN A 57 -14.58 -10.58 -2.26
C ASN A 57 -15.28 -9.56 -1.35
N LEU A 58 -14.60 -8.49 -1.03
CA LEU A 58 -15.08 -7.35 -0.24
C LEU A 58 -15.21 -6.13 -1.14
N PRO A 59 -15.78 -5.01 -0.66
CA PRO A 59 -15.83 -3.78 -1.45
C PRO A 59 -14.43 -3.41 -1.97
N ASN A 60 -14.33 -3.27 -3.28
CA ASN A 60 -13.08 -2.95 -3.96
C ASN A 60 -12.88 -1.43 -4.00
N ILE A 61 -11.64 -1.02 -4.28
CA ILE A 61 -11.28 0.40 -4.40
C ILE A 61 -10.96 0.71 -5.87
N LEU A 62 -11.51 1.79 -6.37
CA LEU A 62 -11.18 2.37 -7.66
C LEU A 62 -10.05 3.38 -7.45
N TRP A 63 -8.86 3.05 -7.94
CA TRP A 63 -7.73 3.97 -7.90
C TRP A 63 -7.70 4.82 -9.16
N LYS A 64 -8.21 6.05 -9.07
CA LYS A 64 -8.14 7.05 -10.13
C LYS A 64 -6.72 7.60 -10.20
N LYS A 65 -6.07 7.36 -11.35
CA LYS A 65 -4.74 7.90 -11.63
C LYS A 65 -4.88 9.31 -12.21
N THR A 66 -4.38 10.32 -11.50
CA THR A 66 -4.21 11.63 -12.09
C THR A 66 -3.10 11.54 -13.14
N THR A 67 -3.46 11.60 -14.41
CA THR A 67 -2.50 11.52 -15.52
C THR A 67 -2.20 12.91 -16.07
N ASN A 68 -0.93 13.13 -16.47
CA ASN A 68 -0.50 14.35 -17.13
C ASN A 68 -0.87 14.39 -18.63
N ALA A 69 -1.52 13.35 -19.14
CA ALA A 69 -1.90 13.23 -20.56
C ALA A 69 -3.39 12.86 -20.68
N PRO A 70 -4.33 13.78 -20.33
CA PRO A 70 -5.76 13.53 -20.47
C PRO A 70 -6.21 13.36 -21.93
N ASN A 71 -5.33 13.55 -22.90
CA ASN A 71 -5.63 13.68 -24.33
C ASN A 71 -5.35 12.42 -25.15
N LYS A 72 -5.35 11.22 -24.53
CA LYS A 72 -5.35 9.97 -25.30
C LYS A 72 -6.75 9.68 -25.82
N PHE A 73 -7.08 10.24 -26.98
CA PHE A 73 -8.32 9.89 -27.67
C PHE A 73 -8.28 8.45 -28.15
N MET A 74 -9.37 7.72 -27.92
CA MET A 74 -9.53 6.36 -28.42
C MET A 74 -10.65 6.33 -29.47
N GLY A 75 -10.47 5.52 -30.53
CA GLY A 75 -11.40 5.42 -31.64
C GLY A 75 -11.35 6.66 -32.55
N SER A 76 -12.51 7.14 -32.98
CA SER A 76 -12.67 8.24 -33.95
C SER A 76 -12.47 9.66 -33.38
N GLY A 77 -11.94 9.77 -32.17
CA GLY A 77 -11.72 11.06 -31.51
C GLY A 77 -13.03 11.79 -31.22
N MET A 78 -13.29 12.93 -31.88
CA MET A 78 -14.47 13.75 -31.68
C MET A 78 -15.68 13.36 -32.54
N LEU A 79 -15.54 12.38 -33.40
CA LEU A 79 -16.62 11.94 -34.26
C LEU A 79 -17.55 10.96 -33.54
N PRO A 80 -18.87 11.25 -33.44
CA PRO A 80 -19.80 10.39 -32.73
C PRO A 80 -19.93 9.00 -33.36
N CYS A 81 -20.40 8.05 -32.53
CA CYS A 81 -20.54 6.61 -32.82
C CYS A 81 -19.23 5.84 -33.03
N GLY A 82 -18.06 6.46 -32.81
CA GLY A 82 -16.76 5.77 -32.96
C GLY A 82 -15.74 6.14 -31.90
N ALA A 83 -16.07 7.06 -30.99
CA ALA A 83 -15.22 7.47 -29.88
C ALA A 83 -15.44 6.56 -28.66
N TYR A 84 -14.36 6.23 -27.95
CA TYR A 84 -14.38 5.34 -26.80
C TYR A 84 -13.84 6.03 -25.55
N VAL A 85 -14.32 5.59 -24.37
CA VAL A 85 -13.89 6.08 -23.07
C VAL A 85 -12.44 5.68 -22.81
N THR A 86 -11.63 6.62 -22.32
CA THR A 86 -10.25 6.36 -21.87
C THR A 86 -10.25 5.82 -20.45
N LEU A 87 -9.50 4.77 -20.19
CA LEU A 87 -9.34 4.21 -18.85
C LEU A 87 -8.34 5.06 -18.05
N GLU A 88 -8.81 5.71 -17.00
CA GLU A 88 -8.00 6.56 -16.11
C GLU A 88 -7.81 5.95 -14.72
N HIS A 89 -8.26 4.73 -14.51
CA HIS A 89 -8.21 4.05 -13.23
C HIS A 89 -7.64 2.65 -13.30
N GLU A 90 -7.25 2.15 -12.14
CA GLU A 90 -7.04 0.74 -11.86
C GLU A 90 -7.91 0.30 -10.70
N TRP A 91 -8.11 -1.00 -10.56
CA TRP A 91 -8.82 -1.60 -9.46
C TRP A 91 -7.84 -2.06 -8.38
N ILE A 92 -8.23 -1.88 -7.11
CA ILE A 92 -7.62 -2.58 -5.98
C ILE A 92 -8.69 -3.54 -5.47
N LEU A 93 -8.56 -4.81 -5.85
CA LEU A 93 -9.47 -5.86 -5.46
C LEU A 93 -9.13 -6.33 -4.05
N ILE A 94 -10.13 -6.39 -3.18
CA ILE A 94 -9.96 -6.74 -1.78
C ILE A 94 -10.64 -8.07 -1.50
N PHE A 95 -9.86 -9.02 -1.03
CA PHE A 95 -10.35 -10.35 -0.66
C PHE A 95 -9.96 -10.71 0.76
N ARG A 96 -10.75 -11.57 1.39
CA ARG A 96 -10.43 -12.18 2.67
C ARG A 96 -10.48 -13.69 2.56
N LYS A 97 -9.50 -14.36 3.15
CA LYS A 97 -9.54 -15.82 3.33
C LYS A 97 -10.39 -16.16 4.54
N GLY A 98 -11.46 -16.91 4.33
CA GLY A 98 -12.32 -17.46 5.38
C GLY A 98 -12.93 -16.42 6.32
N SER A 99 -13.03 -16.76 7.61
CA SER A 99 -13.70 -15.96 8.65
C SER A 99 -12.88 -14.75 9.09
N LYS A 100 -13.50 -13.85 9.86
CA LYS A 100 -12.78 -12.72 10.45
C LYS A 100 -11.72 -13.20 11.44
N ARG A 101 -10.53 -12.55 11.44
CA ARG A 101 -9.48 -12.79 12.44
C ARG A 101 -10.05 -12.58 13.84
N SER A 102 -9.84 -13.54 14.74
CA SER A 102 -10.23 -13.43 16.14
C SER A 102 -9.01 -13.11 17.02
N TYR A 103 -9.23 -12.37 18.10
CA TYR A 103 -8.21 -11.91 19.02
C TYR A 103 -8.59 -12.41 20.42
N LYS A 104 -8.03 -13.57 20.82
CA LYS A 104 -8.39 -14.22 22.08
C LYS A 104 -7.49 -13.76 23.23
N LYS A 105 -6.18 -13.63 22.96
CA LYS A 105 -5.19 -13.25 23.97
C LYS A 105 -5.14 -11.74 24.18
N ALA A 106 -4.80 -11.30 25.39
CA ALA A 106 -4.60 -9.89 25.72
C ALA A 106 -3.55 -9.25 24.79
N SER A 107 -2.38 -9.90 24.64
CA SER A 107 -1.30 -9.42 23.77
C SER A 107 -1.72 -9.23 22.30
N GLU A 108 -2.60 -10.10 21.79
CA GLU A 108 -3.13 -9.93 20.42
C GLU A 108 -4.04 -8.69 20.31
N LYS A 109 -4.81 -8.41 21.37
CA LYS A 109 -5.67 -7.22 21.45
C LYS A 109 -4.83 -5.95 21.57
N ASP A 110 -3.76 -6.01 22.38
CA ASP A 110 -2.84 -4.88 22.57
C ASP A 110 -2.09 -4.57 21.28
N THR A 111 -1.52 -5.57 20.58
CA THR A 111 -0.92 -5.39 19.26
C THR A 111 -1.91 -4.81 18.25
N ARG A 112 -3.18 -5.22 18.31
CA ARG A 112 -4.21 -4.68 17.44
C ARG A 112 -4.47 -3.20 17.70
N ARG A 113 -4.51 -2.77 18.98
CA ARG A 113 -4.70 -1.38 19.36
C ARG A 113 -3.49 -0.53 19.00
N ASP A 114 -2.29 -1.02 19.28
CA ASP A 114 -1.03 -0.39 18.89
C ASP A 114 -0.92 -0.22 17.36
N SER A 115 -1.55 -1.09 16.59
CA SER A 115 -1.61 -1.04 15.12
C SER A 115 -2.78 -0.22 14.57
N SER A 116 -3.49 0.52 15.41
CA SER A 116 -4.62 1.33 14.96
C SER A 116 -4.17 2.49 14.04
N PHE A 117 -5.10 3.15 13.46
CA PHE A 117 -4.89 4.35 12.65
C PHE A 117 -5.84 5.44 13.13
N PHE A 118 -5.56 6.68 12.79
CA PHE A 118 -6.38 7.81 13.21
C PHE A 118 -7.77 7.79 12.57
N TRP A 119 -8.74 8.37 13.25
CA TRP A 119 -10.13 8.46 12.79
C TRP A 119 -10.24 9.17 11.42
N GLU A 120 -9.51 10.25 11.22
CA GLU A 120 -9.49 10.96 9.93
C GLU A 120 -8.83 10.14 8.82
N GLU A 121 -7.80 9.34 9.14
CA GLU A 121 -7.19 8.42 8.18
C GLU A 121 -8.20 7.35 7.73
N ARG A 122 -8.98 6.81 8.69
CA ARG A 122 -10.04 5.86 8.37
C ARG A 122 -11.02 6.44 7.36
N ASN A 123 -11.40 7.71 7.49
CA ASN A 123 -12.36 8.35 6.59
C ASN A 123 -11.80 8.54 5.17
N VAL A 124 -10.48 8.66 5.03
CA VAL A 124 -9.80 8.77 3.73
C VAL A 124 -9.44 7.40 3.16
N TRP A 125 -8.86 6.51 3.97
CA TRP A 125 -8.33 5.24 3.49
C TRP A 125 -9.42 4.22 3.14
N PHE A 126 -10.56 4.26 3.81
CA PHE A 126 -11.68 3.34 3.55
C PHE A 126 -12.73 3.93 2.59
N SER A 127 -12.37 4.95 1.82
CA SER A 127 -13.12 5.35 0.63
C SER A 127 -12.93 4.30 -0.47
N ASP A 128 -13.98 4.03 -1.23
CA ASP A 128 -13.95 3.17 -2.41
C ASP A 128 -13.38 3.86 -3.66
N ILE A 129 -13.03 5.15 -3.54
CA ILE A 129 -12.36 5.92 -4.59
C ILE A 129 -11.10 6.54 -4.00
N TRP A 130 -9.94 6.20 -4.59
CA TRP A 130 -8.67 6.81 -4.26
C TRP A 130 -8.15 7.66 -5.41
N GLU A 131 -7.80 8.91 -5.12
CA GLU A 131 -7.09 9.79 -6.03
C GLU A 131 -5.63 9.90 -5.56
N ILE A 132 -4.78 9.00 -6.04
CA ILE A 132 -3.36 8.97 -5.73
C ILE A 132 -2.60 9.13 -7.04
N LYS A 133 -1.68 10.11 -7.09
CA LYS A 133 -0.86 10.38 -8.27
C LYS A 133 0.04 9.18 -8.57
N GLY A 134 -0.01 8.70 -9.81
CA GLY A 134 0.89 7.66 -10.30
C GLY A 134 2.35 8.16 -10.33
N VAL A 135 3.29 7.27 -10.08
CA VAL A 135 4.73 7.56 -10.15
C VAL A 135 5.30 7.01 -11.46
N LYS A 136 6.03 7.84 -12.22
CA LYS A 136 6.88 7.35 -13.31
C LYS A 136 8.20 6.87 -12.70
N GLN A 137 8.49 5.59 -12.80
CA GLN A 137 9.84 5.12 -12.50
C GLN A 137 10.72 5.28 -13.73
N THR A 138 11.64 6.23 -13.70
CA THR A 138 12.77 6.30 -14.63
C THR A 138 13.86 5.38 -14.09
N ILE A 139 13.99 4.19 -14.67
CA ILE A 139 15.16 3.34 -14.45
C ILE A 139 16.17 3.75 -15.51
N ASP A 140 17.15 4.58 -15.14
CA ASP A 140 18.28 4.90 -15.99
C ASP A 140 19.00 3.61 -16.40
N LYS A 141 19.02 3.33 -17.73
CA LYS A 141 19.79 2.25 -18.37
C LYS A 141 19.24 0.81 -18.26
N ALA A 142 17.95 0.57 -18.28
CA ALA A 142 17.47 -0.78 -18.61
C ALA A 142 17.10 -0.87 -20.11
N PRO A 143 17.71 -1.75 -20.92
CA PRO A 143 17.53 -1.79 -22.38
C PRO A 143 16.24 -2.47 -22.85
N SER A 144 15.22 -2.60 -22.06
CA SER A 144 13.95 -3.10 -22.55
C SER A 144 12.77 -2.73 -21.66
N ARG A 145 11.86 -1.96 -22.24
CA ARG A 145 10.55 -1.55 -21.74
C ARG A 145 10.60 -0.60 -20.53
N GLU A 146 10.17 0.62 -20.76
CA GLU A 146 9.64 1.51 -19.73
C GLU A 146 8.63 0.71 -18.88
N ARG A 147 9.07 0.19 -17.76
CA ARG A 147 8.17 -0.51 -16.83
C ARG A 147 7.39 0.53 -16.05
N ASN A 148 6.35 1.06 -16.68
CA ASN A 148 5.39 2.00 -16.09
C ASN A 148 4.43 1.36 -15.08
N ALA A 149 4.76 0.20 -14.55
CA ALA A 149 3.86 -0.62 -13.72
C ALA A 149 4.09 -0.51 -12.21
N SER A 150 4.78 0.54 -11.75
CA SER A 150 4.93 0.73 -10.31
C SER A 150 3.85 1.63 -9.75
N PHE A 151 3.34 1.24 -8.61
CA PHE A 151 2.44 2.07 -7.82
C PHE A 151 3.23 2.95 -6.84
N PRO A 152 2.69 4.11 -6.44
CA PRO A 152 3.30 4.97 -5.42
C PRO A 152 3.35 4.25 -4.07
N LEU A 153 4.33 4.59 -3.24
CA LEU A 153 4.53 4.03 -1.90
C LEU A 153 3.27 4.16 -1.01
N GLU A 154 2.53 5.22 -1.18
CA GLU A 154 1.29 5.49 -0.43
C GLU A 154 0.25 4.37 -0.59
N LEU A 155 0.15 3.76 -1.78
CA LEU A 155 -0.83 2.71 -2.04
C LEU A 155 -0.61 1.47 -1.15
N PRO A 156 0.55 0.78 -1.19
CA PRO A 156 0.79 -0.36 -0.30
C PRO A 156 0.87 0.06 1.16
N TYR A 157 1.33 1.27 1.49
CA TYR A 157 1.37 1.77 2.85
C TYR A 157 -0.04 1.84 3.48
N ARG A 158 -1.01 2.39 2.75
CA ARG A 158 -2.41 2.41 3.20
C ARG A 158 -2.95 0.98 3.37
N LEU A 159 -2.83 0.13 2.36
CA LEU A 159 -3.35 -1.24 2.39
C LEU A 159 -2.76 -2.08 3.54
N ILE A 160 -1.46 -1.96 3.78
CA ILE A 160 -0.76 -2.66 4.87
C ILE A 160 -1.31 -2.21 6.22
N ASN A 161 -1.47 -0.91 6.45
CA ASN A 161 -2.03 -0.41 7.71
C ASN A 161 -3.52 -0.74 7.86
N MET A 162 -4.30 -0.80 6.79
CA MET A 162 -5.73 -1.14 6.82
C MET A 162 -5.98 -2.62 7.15
N TYR A 163 -5.10 -3.53 6.67
CA TYR A 163 -5.41 -4.96 6.63
C TYR A 163 -4.43 -5.87 7.36
N SER A 164 -3.43 -5.30 8.04
CA SER A 164 -2.47 -6.05 8.85
C SER A 164 -2.17 -5.36 10.18
N GLN A 165 -1.49 -6.07 11.08
CA GLN A 165 -1.00 -5.54 12.35
C GLN A 165 0.53 -5.48 12.35
N LYS A 166 1.12 -4.68 13.25
CA LYS A 166 2.55 -4.69 13.51
C LYS A 166 3.04 -6.13 13.77
N GLY A 167 4.16 -6.50 13.16
CA GLY A 167 4.72 -7.85 13.22
C GLY A 167 4.07 -8.88 12.30
N ASP A 168 2.94 -8.60 11.66
CA ASP A 168 2.39 -9.48 10.61
C ASP A 168 3.35 -9.57 9.42
N VAL A 169 3.22 -10.63 8.62
CA VAL A 169 4.02 -10.86 7.40
C VAL A 169 3.19 -10.45 6.17
N VAL A 170 3.74 -9.53 5.39
CA VAL A 170 3.20 -9.12 4.09
C VAL A 170 3.91 -9.90 3.00
N LEU A 171 3.14 -10.55 2.12
CA LEU A 171 3.66 -11.28 0.96
C LEU A 171 3.42 -10.47 -0.32
N ASP A 172 4.48 -10.26 -1.10
CA ASP A 172 4.38 -9.69 -2.44
C ASP A 172 4.96 -10.67 -3.48
N PRO A 173 4.10 -11.39 -4.23
CA PRO A 173 4.56 -12.32 -5.25
C PRO A 173 5.09 -11.66 -6.53
N PHE A 174 5.01 -10.33 -6.63
CA PHE A 174 5.45 -9.52 -7.78
C PHE A 174 6.27 -8.32 -7.31
N MET A 175 7.29 -8.56 -6.49
CA MET A 175 7.99 -7.58 -5.67
C MET A 175 8.59 -6.40 -6.45
N GLY A 176 9.05 -6.61 -7.68
CA GLY A 176 9.67 -5.56 -8.49
C GLY A 176 10.84 -4.88 -7.76
N LEU A 177 10.73 -3.58 -7.58
CA LEU A 177 11.73 -2.75 -6.89
C LEU A 177 11.51 -2.63 -5.37
N GLY A 178 10.59 -3.42 -4.79
CA GLY A 178 10.43 -3.51 -3.34
C GLY A 178 9.61 -2.40 -2.69
N THR A 179 8.73 -1.72 -3.44
CA THR A 179 7.84 -0.69 -2.88
C THR A 179 6.99 -1.23 -1.73
N THR A 180 6.48 -2.46 -1.86
CA THR A 180 5.74 -3.15 -0.79
C THR A 180 6.62 -3.44 0.42
N ALA A 181 7.88 -3.86 0.21
CA ALA A 181 8.82 -4.11 1.30
C ALA A 181 9.14 -2.82 2.07
N LEU A 182 9.37 -1.71 1.37
CA LEU A 182 9.56 -0.40 2.01
C LEU A 182 8.32 0.03 2.82
N ALA A 183 7.12 -0.16 2.26
CA ALA A 183 5.88 0.14 2.97
C ALA A 183 5.71 -0.73 4.22
N ALA A 184 6.11 -2.00 4.17
CA ALA A 184 6.09 -2.90 5.32
C ALA A 184 7.07 -2.45 6.42
N ILE A 185 8.30 -2.05 6.04
CA ILE A 185 9.29 -1.48 6.96
C ILE A 185 8.71 -0.23 7.64
N LEU A 186 8.15 0.72 6.89
CA LEU A 186 7.55 1.95 7.43
C LEU A 186 6.35 1.69 8.35
N SER A 187 5.76 0.52 8.26
CA SER A 187 4.58 0.12 9.01
C SER A 187 4.88 -0.91 10.11
N GLU A 188 6.15 -1.23 10.38
CA GLU A 188 6.56 -2.25 11.37
C GLU A 188 6.02 -3.66 11.06
N ARG A 189 5.88 -3.98 9.77
CA ARG A 189 5.50 -5.34 9.32
C ARG A 189 6.72 -6.04 8.74
N ASN A 190 6.72 -7.36 8.86
CA ASN A 190 7.66 -8.19 8.12
C ASN A 190 7.19 -8.32 6.67
N SER A 191 8.10 -8.56 5.75
CA SER A 191 7.72 -8.81 4.35
C SER A 191 8.53 -9.94 3.73
N VAL A 192 7.87 -10.64 2.81
CA VAL A 192 8.49 -11.64 1.92
C VAL A 192 8.07 -11.27 0.50
N GLY A 193 9.05 -11.16 -0.40
CA GLY A 193 8.79 -10.81 -1.78
C GLY A 193 9.46 -11.78 -2.75
N PHE A 194 8.81 -12.00 -3.89
CA PHE A 194 9.32 -12.80 -5.00
C PHE A 194 9.45 -11.94 -6.25
N GLU A 195 10.57 -12.06 -6.95
CA GLU A 195 10.81 -11.39 -8.23
C GLU A 195 11.44 -12.40 -9.20
N ILE A 196 10.82 -12.55 -10.36
CA ILE A 196 11.27 -13.49 -11.39
C ILE A 196 12.45 -12.93 -12.20
N ASP A 197 12.52 -11.61 -12.32
CA ASP A 197 13.60 -10.95 -13.06
C ASP A 197 14.84 -10.78 -12.20
N LYS A 198 15.79 -11.70 -12.41
CA LYS A 198 17.06 -11.68 -11.68
C LYS A 198 17.88 -10.40 -11.88
N LEU A 199 17.66 -9.66 -12.96
CA LEU A 199 18.35 -8.40 -13.22
C LEU A 199 17.94 -7.29 -12.24
N LEU A 200 16.79 -7.43 -11.56
CA LEU A 200 16.36 -6.49 -10.53
C LEU A 200 17.03 -6.72 -9.18
N LYS A 201 17.64 -7.90 -8.92
CA LYS A 201 18.26 -8.22 -7.62
C LYS A 201 19.31 -7.19 -7.17
N PRO A 202 20.29 -6.78 -8.01
CA PRO A 202 21.27 -5.76 -7.61
C PRO A 202 20.64 -4.38 -7.33
N LEU A 203 19.64 -4.00 -8.12
CA LEU A 203 18.95 -2.74 -7.95
C LEU A 203 18.10 -2.72 -6.67
N LEU A 204 17.37 -3.80 -6.41
CA LEU A 204 16.63 -4.00 -5.18
C LEU A 204 17.56 -3.94 -3.95
N LYS A 205 18.68 -4.64 -4.00
CA LYS A 205 19.70 -4.57 -2.95
C LYS A 205 20.14 -3.12 -2.72
N LYS A 206 20.50 -2.40 -3.79
CA LYS A 206 20.90 -0.99 -3.70
C LYS A 206 19.82 -0.14 -3.05
N ILE A 207 18.56 -0.23 -3.50
CA ILE A 207 17.45 0.54 -2.99
C ILE A 207 17.25 0.30 -1.48
N LEU A 208 17.19 -0.96 -1.06
CA LEU A 208 16.93 -1.30 0.35
C LEU A 208 18.13 -1.04 1.27
N SER A 209 19.37 -1.13 0.76
CA SER A 209 20.58 -0.80 1.53
C SER A 209 20.83 0.71 1.64
N SER A 210 20.27 1.51 0.75
CA SER A 210 20.44 2.97 0.71
C SER A 210 19.17 3.72 1.06
N ILE A 211 18.30 3.12 1.89
CA ILE A 211 17.11 3.81 2.38
C ILE A 211 17.55 5.06 3.15
N ASP A 212 17.08 6.21 2.70
CA ASP A 212 17.22 7.45 3.44
C ASP A 212 16.32 7.40 4.67
N ILE A 213 16.93 7.13 5.82
CA ILE A 213 16.23 6.94 7.10
C ILE A 213 15.50 8.22 7.52
N VAL A 214 16.10 9.39 7.27
CA VAL A 214 15.48 10.68 7.61
C VAL A 214 14.21 10.86 6.79
N LYS A 215 14.31 10.67 5.48
CA LYS A 215 13.18 10.75 4.57
C LYS A 215 12.11 9.70 4.85
N ALA A 216 12.50 8.46 5.19
CA ALA A 216 11.58 7.40 5.57
C ALA A 216 10.83 7.74 6.86
N ASN A 217 11.52 8.28 7.86
CA ASN A 217 10.92 8.70 9.12
C ASN A 217 10.04 9.96 8.96
N SER A 218 10.33 10.83 7.99
CA SER A 218 9.48 11.99 7.74
C SER A 218 8.05 11.61 7.37
N LEU A 219 7.84 10.46 6.70
CA LEU A 219 6.50 9.94 6.41
C LEU A 219 5.70 9.60 7.67
N ILE A 220 6.37 8.97 8.65
CA ILE A 220 5.75 8.63 9.92
C ILE A 220 5.41 9.92 10.68
N TYR A 221 6.33 10.88 10.65
CA TYR A 221 6.12 12.19 11.24
C TYR A 221 5.01 12.99 10.56
N ASP A 222 4.95 13.02 9.24
CA ASP A 222 3.90 13.71 8.49
C ASP A 222 2.50 13.15 8.79
N ARG A 223 2.40 11.85 9.01
CA ARG A 223 1.17 11.21 9.46
C ARG A 223 0.70 11.77 10.80
N TYR A 224 1.60 11.87 11.77
CA TYR A 224 1.30 12.47 13.06
C TYR A 224 1.04 13.97 12.99
N LYS A 225 1.84 14.71 12.23
CA LYS A 225 1.65 16.16 12.01
C LYS A 225 0.27 16.46 11.43
N ARG A 226 -0.19 15.67 10.46
CA ARG A 226 -1.55 15.79 9.91
C ARG A 226 -2.61 15.57 10.99
N HIS A 227 -2.40 14.59 11.87
CA HIS A 227 -3.30 14.38 13.00
C HIS A 227 -3.35 15.58 13.94
N LEU A 228 -2.20 16.15 14.31
CA LEU A 228 -2.18 17.36 15.15
C LEU A 228 -2.93 18.53 14.50
N LEU A 229 -2.74 18.74 13.21
CA LEU A 229 -3.46 19.78 12.46
C LEU A 229 -4.97 19.50 12.45
N PHE A 230 -5.38 18.26 12.27
CA PHE A 230 -6.78 17.85 12.36
C PHE A 230 -7.37 18.13 13.74
N VAL A 231 -6.66 17.79 14.81
CA VAL A 231 -7.09 18.07 16.19
C VAL A 231 -7.23 19.56 16.44
N ASP A 232 -6.24 20.36 16.04
CA ASP A 232 -6.24 21.82 16.17
C ASP A 232 -7.43 22.45 15.42
N ASP A 233 -7.68 22.01 14.20
CA ASP A 233 -8.80 22.50 13.40
C ASP A 233 -10.18 22.17 14.06
N ARG A 234 -10.31 20.97 14.62
CA ARG A 234 -11.52 20.61 15.38
C ARG A 234 -11.74 21.48 16.61
N VAL A 235 -10.67 21.74 17.37
CA VAL A 235 -10.72 22.62 18.54
C VAL A 235 -11.14 24.04 18.14
N LYS A 236 -10.57 24.58 17.07
CA LYS A 236 -10.96 25.89 16.51
C LYS A 236 -12.44 25.95 16.08
N GLN A 237 -12.99 24.82 15.64
CA GLN A 237 -14.42 24.69 15.29
C GLN A 237 -15.31 24.36 16.48
N ASN A 238 -14.81 24.41 17.73
CA ASN A 238 -15.52 24.02 18.95
C ASN A 238 -16.09 22.58 18.90
N LYS A 239 -15.40 21.67 18.20
CA LYS A 239 -15.74 20.25 18.12
C LYS A 239 -14.88 19.46 19.10
N GLU A 240 -15.53 18.64 19.91
CA GLU A 240 -14.83 17.83 20.94
C GLU A 240 -13.88 16.81 20.33
N VAL A 241 -12.67 16.68 20.95
CA VAL A 241 -11.72 15.58 20.75
C VAL A 241 -11.54 14.96 22.14
N LYS A 242 -12.10 13.77 22.36
CA LYS A 242 -12.50 13.30 23.69
C LYS A 242 -11.40 12.56 24.44
N TYR A 243 -10.57 11.79 23.75
CA TYR A 243 -9.64 10.85 24.40
C TYR A 243 -8.22 11.34 24.33
N ASP A 244 -7.37 10.86 25.23
CA ASP A 244 -5.94 11.11 25.25
C ASP A 244 -5.20 9.85 24.82
N ASN A 245 -4.15 10.02 24.03
CA ASN A 245 -3.16 9.00 23.76
C ASN A 245 -1.84 9.43 24.42
N ASP A 246 -1.51 8.78 25.55
CA ASP A 246 -0.33 9.11 26.35
C ASP A 246 0.98 8.67 25.69
N HIS A 247 0.95 7.72 24.74
CA HIS A 247 2.13 7.23 24.04
C HIS A 247 2.68 8.29 23.07
N ILE A 248 1.77 8.92 22.33
CA ILE A 248 2.12 9.97 21.35
C ILE A 248 1.75 11.38 21.84
N GLN A 249 1.26 11.51 23.07
CA GLN A 249 0.96 12.76 23.76
C GLN A 249 0.06 13.71 22.97
N CYS A 250 -1.03 13.21 22.42
CA CYS A 250 -2.04 14.00 21.73
C CYS A 250 -3.46 13.53 22.02
N LYS A 251 -4.43 14.40 21.72
CA LYS A 251 -5.85 14.05 21.74
C LYS A 251 -6.21 13.18 20.54
N VAL A 252 -7.11 12.21 20.73
CA VAL A 252 -7.62 11.32 19.69
C VAL A 252 -9.15 11.21 19.74
N MET A 253 -9.75 10.85 18.62
CA MET A 253 -11.20 10.84 18.46
C MET A 253 -11.88 9.68 19.19
N THR A 254 -11.24 8.51 19.24
CA THR A 254 -11.87 7.28 19.72
C THR A 254 -10.98 6.52 20.71
N LYS A 255 -11.61 5.69 21.56
CA LYS A 255 -10.90 4.76 22.44
C LYS A 255 -10.00 3.77 21.70
N GLN A 256 -10.19 3.56 20.40
CA GLN A 256 -9.40 2.62 19.61
C GLN A 256 -8.01 3.16 19.30
N GLU A 257 -7.83 4.47 19.39
CA GLU A 257 -6.59 5.18 19.06
C GLU A 257 -5.71 5.47 20.29
N THR A 258 -6.20 5.19 21.52
CA THR A 258 -5.48 5.54 22.77
C THR A 258 -4.17 4.78 22.94
N ASP A 259 -4.04 3.62 22.32
CA ASP A 259 -2.85 2.75 22.43
C ASP A 259 -2.00 2.75 21.14
N LEU A 260 -2.36 3.59 20.15
CA LEU A 260 -1.57 3.75 18.93
C LEU A 260 -0.19 4.29 19.27
N THR A 261 0.86 3.64 18.73
CA THR A 261 2.24 4.12 18.85
C THR A 261 2.89 4.29 17.48
N PHE A 262 3.90 5.14 17.40
CA PHE A 262 4.78 5.27 16.25
C PHE A 262 6.20 4.89 16.64
N HIS A 263 6.80 4.01 15.85
CA HIS A 263 8.20 3.66 15.98
C HIS A 263 8.96 4.16 14.74
N TYR A 264 10.09 4.79 14.99
CA TYR A 264 10.95 5.32 13.95
C TYR A 264 12.02 4.31 13.57
N ILE A 265 12.34 4.26 12.29
CA ILE A 265 13.41 3.41 11.79
C ILE A 265 14.74 3.96 12.30
N LYS A 266 15.50 3.14 13.00
CA LYS A 266 16.88 3.44 13.42
C LYS A 266 17.85 3.15 12.29
N ASN A 267 17.76 1.95 11.72
CA ASN A 267 18.57 1.51 10.60
C ASN A 267 17.90 0.34 9.88
N VAL A 268 18.36 0.08 8.67
CA VAL A 268 18.02 -1.11 7.88
C VAL A 268 19.34 -1.75 7.45
N GLU A 269 19.56 -2.99 7.82
CA GLU A 269 20.79 -3.72 7.62
C GLU A 269 20.58 -4.94 6.74
N LEU A 270 21.45 -5.15 5.74
CA LEU A 270 21.51 -6.38 4.96
C LEU A 270 22.12 -7.49 5.82
N THR A 271 21.36 -8.55 6.08
CA THR A 271 21.79 -9.66 6.96
C THR A 271 22.13 -10.93 6.19
N ASN A 272 21.57 -11.13 4.99
CA ASN A 272 21.87 -12.26 4.12
C ASN A 272 21.80 -11.86 2.65
N GLU A 273 22.71 -12.38 1.83
CA GLU A 273 22.81 -12.11 0.39
C GLU A 273 22.99 -13.38 -0.46
N ILE A 274 23.31 -14.52 0.13
CA ILE A 274 23.73 -15.73 -0.61
C ILE A 274 22.55 -16.27 -1.42
N ASP A 275 21.54 -16.82 -0.78
CA ASP A 275 20.38 -17.43 -1.43
C ASP A 275 19.23 -16.44 -1.65
N LYS A 276 19.09 -15.49 -0.72
CA LYS A 276 18.05 -14.46 -0.71
C LYS A 276 18.63 -13.13 -0.24
N LEU A 277 18.01 -12.03 -0.59
CA LEU A 277 18.26 -10.76 0.09
C LEU A 277 17.42 -10.73 1.36
N GLU A 278 18.07 -10.55 2.50
CA GLU A 278 17.40 -10.43 3.78
C GLU A 278 17.86 -9.14 4.47
N PHE A 279 16.89 -8.31 4.85
CA PHE A 279 17.13 -7.06 5.54
C PHE A 279 16.45 -7.10 6.91
N LYS A 280 17.13 -6.55 7.90
CA LYS A 280 16.62 -6.36 9.25
C LYS A 280 16.46 -4.88 9.53
N SER A 281 15.26 -4.49 9.92
CA SER A 281 14.96 -3.13 10.37
C SER A 281 14.95 -3.08 11.89
N ASN A 282 15.64 -2.10 12.46
CA ASN A 282 15.61 -1.81 13.87
C ASN A 282 14.88 -0.49 14.08
N TYR A 283 14.07 -0.42 15.14
CA TYR A 283 13.21 0.73 15.43
C TYR A 283 13.58 1.38 16.75
N LEU A 284 13.35 2.67 16.84
CA LEU A 284 13.38 3.43 18.08
C LEU A 284 11.94 3.59 18.56
N LEU A 285 11.68 3.26 19.81
CA LEU A 285 10.42 3.61 20.45
C LEU A 285 10.26 5.13 20.38
N GLY A 286 9.21 5.56 19.71
CA GLY A 286 8.90 6.96 19.54
C GLY A 286 8.67 7.62 20.87
N ARG A 287 9.71 8.13 21.45
CA ARG A 287 9.61 9.14 22.49
C ARG A 287 9.38 10.46 21.78
N ARG A 288 8.28 11.12 22.10
CA ARG A 288 7.91 12.48 21.69
C ARG A 288 8.41 12.88 20.30
N ILE A 289 7.51 13.05 19.40
CA ILE A 289 7.73 13.58 18.05
C ILE A 289 8.66 14.79 17.99
N ASN A 290 8.71 15.59 19.05
CA ASN A 290 9.62 16.75 19.20
C ASN A 290 11.11 16.37 19.31
N ASP A 291 11.45 15.10 19.54
CA ASP A 291 12.83 14.64 19.69
C ASP A 291 13.43 14.09 18.38
N MET A 292 12.73 14.24 17.26
CA MET A 292 13.21 13.73 15.98
C MET A 292 14.11 14.72 15.25
N PRO A 293 15.25 14.27 14.73
CA PRO A 293 16.02 15.04 13.76
C PRO A 293 15.26 15.06 12.42
N ILE A 294 14.52 16.10 12.13
CA ILE A 294 13.77 16.27 10.89
C ILE A 294 14.40 17.42 10.11
N GLU A 295 14.88 17.11 8.90
CA GLU A 295 15.08 18.13 7.89
C GLU A 295 13.72 18.50 7.28
N GLU A 296 13.36 19.80 7.33
CA GLU A 296 12.08 20.38 6.89
C GLU A 296 11.91 20.37 5.34
N LYS A 297 12.24 19.32 4.63
CA LYS A 297 12.12 19.33 3.16
C LYS A 297 11.37 18.11 2.61
N GLY A 298 10.15 18.40 2.15
CA GLY A 298 9.45 17.64 1.11
C GLY A 298 8.69 16.42 1.58
N THR A 299 7.38 16.42 1.36
CA THR A 299 6.51 15.24 1.53
C THR A 299 6.82 14.20 0.46
N LEU A 300 6.92 12.92 0.84
CA LEU A 300 7.15 11.77 -0.08
C LEU A 300 5.94 11.45 -0.97
N PHE A 301 4.83 12.18 -0.80
CA PHE A 301 3.57 11.96 -1.51
C PHE A 301 3.22 13.10 -2.50
N GLU A 302 4.12 14.07 -2.71
CA GLU A 302 3.97 15.08 -3.77
C GLU A 302 4.56 14.64 -5.11
#